data_c5fa20d2dc5970a9f9917d76facf203d
#
_entry.id   c5fa20d2dc5970a9f9917d76facf203d
#
_cell.length_a   1.000
_cell.length_b   1.000
_cell.length_c   1.000
_cell.angle_alpha   90.00
_cell.angle_beta   90.00
_cell.angle_gamma   90.00
#
_symmetry.space_group_name_H-M   'P 1'
#
loop_
_entity.id
_entity.type
_entity.pdbx_description
1 polymer ?
#
loop_
_entity_poly.entity_id
_entity_poly.type
_entity_poly.pdbx_seq_one_letter_code
_entity_poly.pdbx_strand_id
1 'polypeptide(L)'
;MNTENNNSTQATNSTKSIILGIGIIAILMVLIASAGFIFFGEKEDIITGQVEVDEIRIAGKVPGRIAEFLVEEGQSVKEGDTLVRIYSPEVLAKLEQAEAAKAAAEAQNQKAIAGARKEQKEGAYELWQKAKAGLEVAEKSFARVEKLFKEGVVPAQKYDEVLAQLKAMQATERAARSQYDMAINGAQREDKMAAQALVARASGAISEVDAYMKESALLAPSAGTVSEIFPHKGELIGTGAPIMNIADYTATRVLCAGREDKLAKIKHGSKLKATVPALGDKAIELSVVKMKDMGSYATWKATKPRDEHDLRTFELTLKPTTSIEGLLPGMTVVLDKGQL
;
A
#
# COMPACT_ATOMS: atom_id res chain seq x y z
N MET A 1 114.26 -9.57 -37.86
CA MET A 1 113.79 -10.90 -38.21
C MET A 1 112.97 -11.45 -37.07
N ASN A 2 111.76 -11.82 -37.27
CA ASN A 2 110.77 -12.44 -36.40
C ASN A 2 110.07 -11.53 -35.39
N THR A 3 108.97 -10.91 -35.82
CA THR A 3 107.82 -10.58 -35.02
C THR A 3 106.63 -11.21 -35.72
N GLU A 4 106.19 -12.37 -35.18
CA GLU A 4 104.85 -12.89 -35.41
C GLU A 4 104.50 -13.89 -34.37
N ASN A 5 103.35 -13.70 -33.69
CA ASN A 5 102.58 -14.66 -32.93
C ASN A 5 102.23 -14.19 -31.51
N ASN A 6 101.25 -13.26 -31.38
CA ASN A 6 100.55 -13.10 -30.13
C ASN A 6 99.12 -12.62 -30.20
N ASN A 7 98.44 -12.87 -31.38
CA ASN A 7 97.05 -12.34 -31.51
C ASN A 7 95.91 -13.43 -31.59
N SER A 8 96.22 -14.71 -31.38
CA SER A 8 95.18 -15.78 -31.49
C SER A 8 94.61 -16.26 -30.18
N THR A 9 95.21 -15.87 -29.01
CA THR A 9 94.78 -16.37 -27.68
C THR A 9 93.78 -15.43 -26.95
N GLN A 10 93.65 -14.16 -27.36
CA GLN A 10 92.70 -13.21 -26.81
C GLN A 10 91.29 -13.27 -27.38
N ALA A 11 91.13 -13.68 -28.64
CA ALA A 11 89.82 -13.74 -29.23
C ALA A 11 88.89 -14.90 -28.79
N THR A 12 89.54 -16.03 -28.37
CA THR A 12 88.81 -17.22 -27.89
C THR A 12 88.28 -17.11 -26.44
N ASN A 13 88.87 -16.28 -25.61
CA ASN A 13 88.36 -16.05 -24.24
C ASN A 13 87.24 -15.05 -24.17
N SER A 14 87.24 -14.04 -25.03
CA SER A 14 86.13 -13.06 -25.16
C SER A 14 84.82 -13.69 -25.64
N THR A 15 84.89 -14.58 -26.61
CA THR A 15 83.67 -15.28 -27.12
C THR A 15 83.09 -16.27 -26.08
N LYS A 16 83.94 -16.94 -25.30
CA LYS A 16 83.46 -17.82 -24.21
C LYS A 16 82.80 -17.03 -23.08
N SER A 17 83.30 -15.85 -22.75
CA SER A 17 82.72 -14.98 -21.73
C SER A 17 81.35 -14.40 -22.17
N ILE A 18 81.21 -14.07 -23.44
CA ILE A 18 79.92 -13.59 -24.04
C ILE A 18 78.91 -14.72 -24.05
N ILE A 19 79.28 -15.95 -24.46
CA ILE A 19 78.40 -17.12 -24.44
C ILE A 19 77.97 -17.47 -22.99
N LEU A 20 78.89 -17.38 -22.01
CA LEU A 20 78.57 -17.60 -20.60
C LEU A 20 77.58 -16.52 -20.10
N GLY A 21 77.78 -15.25 -20.46
CA GLY A 21 76.86 -14.14 -20.14
C GLY A 21 75.44 -14.29 -20.70
N ILE A 22 75.35 -14.71 -21.96
CA ILE A 22 74.06 -14.98 -22.60
C ILE A 22 73.36 -16.19 -21.92
N GLY A 23 74.14 -17.23 -21.55
CA GLY A 23 73.61 -18.38 -20.77
C GLY A 23 73.02 -18.00 -19.41
N ILE A 24 73.73 -17.14 -18.67
CA ILE A 24 73.26 -16.63 -17.38
C ILE A 24 71.96 -15.78 -17.54
N ILE A 25 71.92 -14.93 -18.55
CA ILE A 25 70.71 -14.10 -18.83
C ILE A 25 69.52 -14.99 -19.27
N ALA A 26 69.76 -16.03 -20.06
CA ALA A 26 68.71 -16.98 -20.45
C ALA A 26 68.17 -17.77 -19.22
N ILE A 27 69.04 -18.22 -18.33
CA ILE A 27 68.65 -18.89 -17.07
C ILE A 27 67.88 -17.93 -16.16
N LEU A 28 68.31 -16.67 -16.07
CA LEU A 28 67.62 -15.65 -15.27
C LEU A 28 66.21 -15.33 -15.85
N MET A 29 66.06 -15.25 -17.17
CA MET A 29 64.77 -15.10 -17.84
C MET A 29 63.83 -16.29 -17.60
N VAL A 30 64.35 -17.52 -17.65
CA VAL A 30 63.55 -18.73 -17.34
C VAL A 30 63.14 -18.76 -15.87
N LEU A 31 64.02 -18.33 -14.96
CA LEU A 31 63.68 -18.21 -13.53
C LEU A 31 62.64 -17.13 -13.26
N ILE A 32 62.72 -15.98 -13.93
CA ILE A 32 61.74 -14.93 -13.80
C ILE A 32 60.40 -15.37 -14.45
N ALA A 33 60.43 -16.04 -15.58
CA ALA A 33 59.20 -16.57 -16.22
C ALA A 33 58.56 -17.68 -15.36
N SER A 34 59.36 -18.58 -14.76
CA SER A 34 58.85 -19.62 -13.86
C SER A 34 58.33 -19.04 -12.54
N ALA A 35 59.00 -18.04 -11.99
CA ALA A 35 58.52 -17.31 -10.82
C ALA A 35 57.20 -16.55 -11.15
N GLY A 36 57.13 -15.89 -12.34
CA GLY A 36 55.90 -15.26 -12.80
C GLY A 36 54.75 -16.27 -12.95
N PHE A 37 55.01 -17.45 -13.52
CA PHE A 37 54.00 -18.50 -13.66
C PHE A 37 53.52 -19.05 -12.28
N ILE A 38 54.38 -19.10 -11.27
CA ILE A 38 54.04 -19.55 -9.93
C ILE A 38 53.33 -18.44 -9.13
N PHE A 39 53.73 -17.16 -9.30
CA PHE A 39 53.12 -16.03 -8.55
C PHE A 39 51.88 -15.45 -9.22
N PHE A 40 51.72 -15.56 -10.54
CA PHE A 40 50.50 -15.18 -11.29
C PHE A 40 49.63 -16.39 -11.61
N GLY A 41 49.61 -17.40 -10.74
CA GLY A 41 48.66 -18.51 -10.80
C GLY A 41 47.23 -17.96 -10.91
N GLU A 42 46.43 -18.64 -11.74
CA GLU A 42 45.02 -18.25 -12.02
C GLU A 42 44.33 -17.80 -10.76
N LYS A 43 43.77 -16.57 -10.79
CA LYS A 43 42.86 -16.11 -9.75
C LYS A 43 41.73 -17.12 -9.65
N GLU A 44 41.68 -17.80 -8.53
CA GLU A 44 40.63 -18.76 -8.25
C GLU A 44 39.28 -18.09 -8.39
N ASP A 45 38.54 -18.45 -9.42
CA ASP A 45 37.19 -18.00 -9.68
C ASP A 45 36.23 -18.62 -8.64
N ILE A 46 36.08 -17.94 -7.52
CA ILE A 46 35.22 -18.32 -6.42
C ILE A 46 33.85 -17.69 -6.70
N ILE A 47 32.75 -18.46 -6.66
CA ILE A 47 31.42 -17.90 -6.70
C ILE A 47 31.11 -17.38 -5.30
N THR A 48 30.91 -16.06 -5.22
CA THR A 48 30.50 -15.38 -4.00
C THR A 48 29.03 -14.97 -4.11
N GLY A 49 28.35 -15.02 -3.00
CA GLY A 49 26.98 -14.53 -2.85
C GLY A 49 26.88 -13.56 -1.70
N GLN A 50 25.76 -12.92 -1.60
CA GLN A 50 25.41 -12.00 -0.54
C GLN A 50 24.13 -12.45 0.15
N VAL A 51 24.11 -12.35 1.47
CA VAL A 51 22.91 -12.64 2.26
C VAL A 51 21.90 -11.50 2.08
N GLU A 52 20.67 -11.85 1.74
CA GLU A 52 19.53 -10.94 1.73
C GLU A 52 18.42 -11.45 2.63
N VAL A 53 17.58 -10.54 3.08
CA VAL A 53 16.34 -10.82 3.82
C VAL A 53 15.18 -10.15 3.13
N ASP A 54 13.98 -10.66 3.36
CA ASP A 54 12.78 -9.96 2.89
C ASP A 54 12.51 -8.76 3.79
N GLU A 55 12.45 -7.58 3.20
CA GLU A 55 12.12 -6.34 3.88
C GLU A 55 10.75 -5.85 3.45
N ILE A 56 9.93 -5.50 4.43
CA ILE A 56 8.63 -4.86 4.22
C ILE A 56 8.80 -3.38 4.48
N ARG A 57 8.54 -2.58 3.44
CA ARG A 57 8.57 -1.12 3.56
C ARG A 57 7.25 -0.61 4.09
N ILE A 58 7.29 0.02 5.25
CA ILE A 58 6.15 0.67 5.88
C ILE A 58 6.08 2.11 5.38
N ALA A 59 4.92 2.49 4.83
CA ALA A 59 4.68 3.82 4.27
C ALA A 59 3.38 4.41 4.83
N GLY A 60 3.36 5.72 5.04
CA GLY A 60 2.19 6.44 5.54
C GLY A 60 1.16 6.67 4.44
N LYS A 61 -0.09 6.31 4.70
CA LYS A 61 -1.23 6.63 3.83
C LYS A 61 -1.76 8.05 4.09
N VAL A 62 -1.61 8.53 5.30
CA VAL A 62 -2.09 9.85 5.75
C VAL A 62 -0.91 10.82 5.79
N PRO A 63 -1.01 11.99 5.13
CA PRO A 63 -0.01 13.02 5.27
C PRO A 63 -0.09 13.66 6.67
N GLY A 64 1.06 14.00 7.24
CA GLY A 64 1.10 14.61 8.57
C GLY A 64 2.52 14.71 9.11
N ARG A 65 2.66 15.10 10.37
CA ARG A 65 3.96 15.15 11.06
C ARG A 65 4.14 13.91 11.92
N ILE A 66 5.35 13.37 11.95
CA ILE A 66 5.69 12.30 12.88
C ILE A 66 5.56 12.84 14.31
N ALA A 67 4.60 12.32 15.05
CA ALA A 67 4.40 12.69 16.46
C ALA A 67 5.42 11.98 17.34
N GLU A 68 5.53 10.67 17.19
CA GLU A 68 6.47 9.83 17.94
C GLU A 68 6.70 8.50 17.24
N PHE A 69 7.87 7.92 17.41
CA PHE A 69 8.16 6.52 17.15
C PHE A 69 7.99 5.74 18.44
N LEU A 70 7.37 4.58 18.37
CA LEU A 70 7.15 3.66 19.50
C LEU A 70 8.13 2.49 19.47
N VAL A 71 8.99 2.47 18.45
CA VAL A 71 10.03 1.47 18.23
C VAL A 71 11.33 2.15 17.82
N GLU A 72 12.45 1.43 18.00
CA GLU A 72 13.80 1.87 17.64
C GLU A 72 14.39 0.93 16.57
N GLU A 73 15.41 1.40 15.84
CA GLU A 73 16.17 0.55 14.92
C GLU A 73 16.82 -0.61 15.66
N GLY A 74 16.74 -1.80 15.07
CA GLY A 74 17.20 -3.04 15.69
C GLY A 74 16.20 -3.71 16.65
N GLN A 75 15.07 -3.06 16.95
CA GLN A 75 14.05 -3.64 17.84
C GLN A 75 13.19 -4.67 17.10
N SER A 76 12.94 -5.81 17.76
CA SER A 76 11.99 -6.81 17.27
C SER A 76 10.56 -6.39 17.55
N VAL A 77 9.68 -6.55 16.55
CA VAL A 77 8.25 -6.23 16.59
C VAL A 77 7.42 -7.44 16.21
N LYS A 78 6.19 -7.48 16.72
CA LYS A 78 5.18 -8.50 16.37
C LYS A 78 4.14 -7.89 15.44
N GLU A 79 3.43 -8.74 14.70
CA GLU A 79 2.27 -8.32 13.93
C GLU A 79 1.26 -7.57 14.81
N GLY A 80 0.81 -6.40 14.35
CA GLY A 80 -0.13 -5.54 15.06
C GLY A 80 0.50 -4.56 16.07
N ASP A 81 1.81 -4.64 16.34
CA ASP A 81 2.48 -3.64 17.18
C ASP A 81 2.42 -2.26 16.53
N THR A 82 2.15 -1.22 17.34
CA THR A 82 2.15 0.16 16.84
C THR A 82 3.60 0.66 16.69
N LEU A 83 3.95 1.07 15.49
CA LEU A 83 5.29 1.48 15.13
C LEU A 83 5.51 2.99 15.28
N VAL A 84 4.57 3.77 14.77
CA VAL A 84 4.67 5.23 14.69
C VAL A 84 3.30 5.86 14.79
N ARG A 85 3.21 7.05 15.37
CA ARG A 85 2.02 7.91 15.36
C ARG A 85 2.28 9.13 14.50
N ILE A 86 1.32 9.42 13.62
CA ILE A 86 1.33 10.57 12.72
C ILE A 86 0.28 11.56 13.23
N TYR A 87 0.66 12.81 13.41
CA TYR A 87 -0.25 13.89 13.74
C TYR A 87 -0.69 14.60 12.46
N SER A 88 -1.98 14.52 12.13
CA SER A 88 -2.59 15.16 10.97
C SER A 88 -3.77 16.02 11.41
N PRO A 89 -3.58 17.33 11.61
CA PRO A 89 -4.66 18.25 11.99
C PRO A 89 -5.73 18.35 10.90
N GLU A 90 -5.37 18.11 9.63
CA GLU A 90 -6.31 18.10 8.51
C GLU A 90 -7.34 16.97 8.63
N VAL A 91 -6.93 15.79 9.11
CA VAL A 91 -7.84 14.66 9.34
C VAL A 91 -8.77 14.96 10.52
N LEU A 92 -8.26 15.59 11.57
CA LEU A 92 -9.08 16.01 12.72
C LEU A 92 -10.13 17.06 12.32
N ALA A 93 -9.76 18.06 11.52
CA ALA A 93 -10.68 19.06 11.01
C ALA A 93 -11.77 18.44 10.08
N LYS A 94 -11.41 17.43 9.27
CA LYS A 94 -12.37 16.68 8.48
C LYS A 94 -13.34 15.87 9.34
N LEU A 95 -12.90 15.31 10.46
CA LEU A 95 -13.77 14.62 11.40
C LEU A 95 -14.82 15.58 11.96
N GLU A 96 -14.38 16.71 12.48
CA GLU A 96 -15.28 17.74 13.02
C GLU A 96 -16.30 18.21 11.97
N GLN A 97 -15.87 18.42 10.73
CA GLN A 97 -16.76 18.77 9.61
C GLN A 97 -17.78 17.66 9.32
N ALA A 98 -17.37 16.40 9.34
CA ALA A 98 -18.26 15.26 9.10
C ALA A 98 -19.27 15.08 10.24
N GLU A 99 -18.86 15.27 11.48
CA GLU A 99 -19.74 15.26 12.66
C GLU A 99 -20.78 16.38 12.62
N ALA A 100 -20.38 17.60 12.26
CA ALA A 100 -21.30 18.71 12.08
C ALA A 100 -22.31 18.45 10.97
N ALA A 101 -21.87 17.86 9.86
CA ALA A 101 -22.75 17.48 8.75
C ALA A 101 -23.76 16.40 9.17
N LYS A 102 -23.35 15.43 9.99
CA LYS A 102 -24.24 14.40 10.55
C LYS A 102 -25.27 15.02 11.48
N ALA A 103 -24.86 15.92 12.38
CA ALA A 103 -25.77 16.61 13.29
C ALA A 103 -26.84 17.42 12.51
N ALA A 104 -26.45 18.10 11.45
CA ALA A 104 -27.36 18.82 10.57
C ALA A 104 -28.37 17.88 9.86
N ALA A 105 -27.91 16.73 9.35
CA ALA A 105 -28.76 15.73 8.72
C ALA A 105 -29.72 15.08 9.71
N GLU A 106 -29.28 14.80 10.92
CA GLU A 106 -30.12 14.29 12.04
C GLU A 106 -31.21 15.28 12.42
N ALA A 107 -30.89 16.57 12.54
CA ALA A 107 -31.87 17.61 12.81
C ALA A 107 -32.93 17.70 11.68
N GLN A 108 -32.51 17.56 10.41
CA GLN A 108 -33.44 17.53 9.28
C GLN A 108 -34.31 16.28 9.28
N ASN A 109 -33.76 15.12 9.63
CA ASN A 109 -34.52 13.88 9.76
C ASN A 109 -35.54 13.97 10.90
N GLN A 110 -35.16 14.50 12.05
CA GLN A 110 -36.10 14.75 13.15
C GLN A 110 -37.25 15.68 12.76
N LYS A 111 -36.93 16.75 12.00
CA LYS A 111 -37.98 17.66 11.46
C LYS A 111 -38.92 16.93 10.51
N ALA A 112 -38.44 16.06 9.63
CA ALA A 112 -39.26 15.27 8.71
C ALA A 112 -40.14 14.27 9.48
N ILE A 113 -39.65 13.66 10.55
CA ILE A 113 -40.39 12.71 11.39
C ILE A 113 -41.45 13.44 12.22
N ALA A 114 -41.12 14.57 12.84
CA ALA A 114 -42.05 15.37 13.65
C ALA A 114 -43.23 15.92 12.83
N GLY A 115 -43.00 16.19 11.53
CA GLY A 115 -44.03 16.69 10.63
C GLY A 115 -44.46 18.12 10.96
N ALA A 116 -45.74 18.43 10.75
CA ALA A 116 -46.30 19.76 11.03
C ALA A 116 -46.29 20.09 12.50
N ARG A 117 -46.01 21.33 12.86
CA ARG A 117 -46.02 21.82 14.22
C ARG A 117 -47.45 21.73 14.84
N LYS A 118 -47.51 21.66 16.17
CA LYS A 118 -48.76 21.56 16.90
C LYS A 118 -49.75 22.67 16.52
N GLU A 119 -49.25 23.90 16.42
CA GLU A 119 -50.06 25.08 16.06
C GLU A 119 -50.62 24.99 14.66
N GLN A 120 -49.89 24.41 13.72
CA GLN A 120 -50.38 24.19 12.35
C GLN A 120 -51.48 23.14 12.31
N LYS A 121 -51.33 22.04 13.10
CA LYS A 121 -52.38 21.00 13.23
C LYS A 121 -53.63 21.55 13.83
N GLU A 122 -53.53 22.33 14.91
CA GLU A 122 -54.65 22.99 15.57
C GLU A 122 -55.35 24.00 14.68
N GLY A 123 -54.57 24.85 13.98
CA GLY A 123 -55.15 25.82 13.04
C GLY A 123 -55.92 25.15 11.88
N ALA A 124 -55.37 24.06 11.32
CA ALA A 124 -56.05 23.28 10.29
C ALA A 124 -57.32 22.60 10.83
N TYR A 125 -57.30 22.10 12.03
CA TYR A 125 -58.44 21.52 12.72
C TYR A 125 -59.55 22.54 12.90
N GLU A 126 -59.26 23.73 13.41
CA GLU A 126 -60.24 24.79 13.60
C GLU A 126 -60.88 25.28 12.25
N LEU A 127 -60.09 25.37 11.19
CA LEU A 127 -60.60 25.64 9.84
C LEU A 127 -61.58 24.57 9.37
N TRP A 128 -61.25 23.28 9.59
CA TRP A 128 -62.14 22.18 9.28
C TRP A 128 -63.44 22.24 10.13
N GLN A 129 -63.36 22.51 11.45
CA GLN A 129 -64.55 22.67 12.30
C GLN A 129 -65.44 23.82 11.85
N LYS A 130 -64.88 24.96 11.43
CA LYS A 130 -65.62 26.09 10.85
C LYS A 130 -66.34 25.68 9.54
N ALA A 131 -65.65 24.96 8.65
CA ALA A 131 -66.28 24.49 7.38
C ALA A 131 -67.39 23.48 7.68
N LYS A 132 -67.22 22.57 8.62
CA LYS A 132 -68.23 21.61 9.10
C LYS A 132 -69.46 22.28 9.63
N ALA A 133 -69.31 23.30 10.47
CA ALA A 133 -70.44 24.09 10.97
C ALA A 133 -71.21 24.80 9.83
N GLY A 134 -70.45 25.33 8.83
CA GLY A 134 -71.09 25.94 7.67
C GLY A 134 -71.88 24.93 6.81
N LEU A 135 -71.34 23.70 6.66
CA LEU A 135 -72.04 22.62 5.94
C LEU A 135 -73.33 22.22 6.68
N GLU A 136 -73.30 22.09 8.03
CA GLU A 136 -74.46 21.72 8.83
C GLU A 136 -75.62 22.74 8.63
N VAL A 137 -75.26 24.04 8.63
CA VAL A 137 -76.25 25.11 8.36
C VAL A 137 -76.83 24.97 6.96
N ALA A 138 -76.05 24.71 5.90
CA ALA A 138 -76.46 24.50 4.56
C ALA A 138 -77.38 23.27 4.40
N GLU A 139 -77.02 22.16 5.05
CA GLU A 139 -77.83 20.92 5.09
C GLU A 139 -79.21 21.17 5.69
N LYS A 140 -79.26 21.84 6.85
CA LYS A 140 -80.55 22.20 7.51
C LYS A 140 -81.39 23.15 6.63
N SER A 141 -80.76 24.06 5.95
CA SER A 141 -81.44 25.00 5.05
C SER A 141 -82.00 24.29 3.82
N PHE A 142 -81.20 23.41 3.22
CA PHE A 142 -81.62 22.61 2.08
C PHE A 142 -82.79 21.68 2.47
N ALA A 143 -82.72 20.95 3.54
CA ALA A 143 -83.77 20.06 4.01
C ALA A 143 -85.10 20.80 4.22
N ARG A 144 -85.11 22.06 4.71
CA ARG A 144 -86.28 22.88 4.84
C ARG A 144 -86.85 23.32 3.46
N VAL A 145 -85.98 23.79 2.57
CA VAL A 145 -86.41 24.25 1.24
C VAL A 145 -86.91 23.09 0.39
N GLU A 146 -86.25 21.94 0.48
CA GLU A 146 -86.71 20.71 -0.24
C GLU A 146 -88.13 20.30 0.18
N LYS A 147 -88.46 20.35 1.48
CA LYS A 147 -89.79 20.06 1.99
C LYS A 147 -90.84 21.07 1.38
N LEU A 148 -90.55 22.37 1.48
CA LEU A 148 -91.41 23.41 0.97
C LEU A 148 -91.58 23.32 -0.58
N PHE A 149 -90.53 22.90 -1.29
CA PHE A 149 -90.59 22.67 -2.74
C PHE A 149 -91.52 21.50 -3.10
N LYS A 150 -91.43 20.39 -2.37
CA LYS A 150 -92.34 19.23 -2.50
C LYS A 150 -93.80 19.59 -2.21
N GLU A 151 -94.03 20.54 -1.32
CA GLU A 151 -95.37 21.09 -0.98
C GLU A 151 -95.87 22.19 -1.94
N GLY A 152 -95.04 22.54 -3.00
CA GLY A 152 -95.40 23.58 -3.99
C GLY A 152 -95.29 25.00 -3.48
N VAL A 153 -94.73 25.28 -2.32
CA VAL A 153 -94.66 26.59 -1.66
C VAL A 153 -93.52 27.48 -2.17
N VAL A 154 -92.40 26.91 -2.71
CA VAL A 154 -91.28 27.68 -3.24
C VAL A 154 -91.00 27.35 -4.69
N PRO A 155 -90.48 28.34 -5.50
CA PRO A 155 -90.19 28.12 -6.90
C PRO A 155 -88.93 27.27 -7.08
N ALA A 156 -88.80 26.58 -8.27
CA ALA A 156 -87.61 25.72 -8.59
C ALA A 156 -86.30 26.50 -8.53
N GLN A 157 -86.28 27.78 -8.91
CA GLN A 157 -85.12 28.63 -8.79
C GLN A 157 -84.53 28.68 -7.33
N LYS A 158 -85.43 28.77 -6.34
CA LYS A 158 -84.99 28.79 -4.91
C LYS A 158 -84.46 27.45 -4.47
N TYR A 159 -85.01 26.35 -4.92
CA TYR A 159 -84.50 25.00 -4.71
C TYR A 159 -83.10 24.84 -5.28
N ASP A 160 -82.90 25.23 -6.54
CA ASP A 160 -81.62 25.12 -7.26
C ASP A 160 -80.55 25.98 -6.58
N GLU A 161 -80.87 27.19 -6.12
CA GLU A 161 -79.96 28.08 -5.39
C GLU A 161 -79.44 27.43 -4.10
N VAL A 162 -80.32 26.86 -3.26
CA VAL A 162 -79.94 26.25 -1.97
C VAL A 162 -79.24 24.93 -2.21
N LEU A 163 -79.60 24.19 -3.26
CA LEU A 163 -78.84 22.98 -3.66
C LEU A 163 -77.42 23.34 -4.10
N ALA A 164 -77.21 24.39 -4.86
CA ALA A 164 -75.92 24.88 -5.28
C ALA A 164 -75.05 25.29 -4.02
N GLN A 165 -75.73 26.00 -3.08
CA GLN A 165 -75.10 26.41 -1.82
C GLN A 165 -74.64 25.19 -1.00
N LEU A 166 -75.49 24.14 -0.88
CA LEU A 166 -75.14 22.89 -0.17
C LEU A 166 -73.97 22.26 -0.86
N LYS A 167 -73.92 22.10 -2.16
CA LYS A 167 -72.82 21.54 -2.90
C LYS A 167 -71.51 22.33 -2.69
N ALA A 168 -71.61 23.67 -2.66
CA ALA A 168 -70.46 24.54 -2.38
C ALA A 168 -69.90 24.33 -0.95
N MET A 169 -70.80 24.24 0.05
CA MET A 169 -70.33 23.97 1.45
C MET A 169 -69.76 22.56 1.63
N GLN A 170 -70.32 21.56 0.96
CA GLN A 170 -69.73 20.21 0.93
C GLN A 170 -68.31 20.21 0.33
N ALA A 171 -68.09 20.95 -0.77
CA ALA A 171 -66.75 21.06 -1.34
C ALA A 171 -65.76 21.78 -0.40
N THR A 172 -66.24 22.84 0.27
CA THR A 172 -65.45 23.61 1.24
C THR A 172 -65.04 22.75 2.43
N GLU A 173 -65.97 21.94 2.97
CA GLU A 173 -65.67 21.01 4.08
C GLU A 173 -64.63 19.98 3.67
N ARG A 174 -64.81 19.33 2.53
CA ARG A 174 -63.85 18.35 2.00
C ARG A 174 -62.46 18.95 1.81
N ALA A 175 -62.37 20.16 1.30
CA ALA A 175 -61.10 20.87 1.12
C ALA A 175 -60.42 21.15 2.46
N ALA A 176 -61.17 21.66 3.45
CA ALA A 176 -60.65 21.94 4.79
C ALA A 176 -60.21 20.65 5.52
N ARG A 177 -60.99 19.57 5.35
CA ARG A 177 -60.62 18.25 5.91
C ARG A 177 -59.35 17.71 5.28
N SER A 178 -59.20 17.78 3.98
CA SER A 178 -57.97 17.36 3.30
C SER A 178 -56.75 18.14 3.79
N GLN A 179 -56.92 19.43 4.10
CA GLN A 179 -55.85 20.25 4.64
C GLN A 179 -55.45 19.84 6.07
N TYR A 180 -56.46 19.50 6.92
CA TYR A 180 -56.20 18.92 8.25
C TYR A 180 -55.51 17.54 8.17
N ASP A 181 -56.02 16.66 7.28
CA ASP A 181 -55.40 15.31 7.08
C ASP A 181 -53.93 15.43 6.61
N MET A 182 -53.62 16.38 5.72
CA MET A 182 -52.24 16.67 5.34
C MET A 182 -51.38 17.12 6.52
N ALA A 183 -51.92 17.97 7.39
CA ALA A 183 -51.20 18.46 8.57
C ALA A 183 -50.95 17.32 9.61
N ILE A 184 -51.92 16.41 9.77
CA ILE A 184 -51.76 15.23 10.69
C ILE A 184 -50.80 14.19 10.14
N ASN A 185 -50.93 13.85 8.85
CA ASN A 185 -50.06 12.86 8.21
C ASN A 185 -48.60 13.32 8.11
N GLY A 186 -48.37 14.65 8.09
CA GLY A 186 -47.03 15.23 8.07
C GLY A 186 -46.28 14.97 6.77
N ALA A 187 -44.95 14.85 6.83
CA ALA A 187 -44.13 14.61 5.65
C ALA A 187 -44.43 13.24 5.02
N GLN A 188 -44.35 13.20 3.69
CA GLN A 188 -44.52 11.97 2.93
C GLN A 188 -43.48 10.91 3.33
N ARG A 189 -43.80 9.66 3.05
CA ARG A 189 -42.87 8.53 3.35
C ARG A 189 -41.54 8.71 2.64
N GLU A 190 -41.60 9.17 1.40
CA GLU A 190 -40.43 9.41 0.56
C GLU A 190 -39.54 10.51 1.14
N ASP A 191 -40.13 11.60 1.67
CA ASP A 191 -39.36 12.67 2.34
C ASP A 191 -38.63 12.17 3.59
N LYS A 192 -39.31 11.33 4.39
CA LYS A 192 -38.71 10.70 5.58
C LYS A 192 -37.58 9.76 5.20
N MET A 193 -37.77 8.96 4.14
CA MET A 193 -36.72 8.07 3.62
C MET A 193 -35.54 8.86 3.08
N ALA A 194 -35.78 9.97 2.37
CA ALA A 194 -34.71 10.83 1.87
C ALA A 194 -33.92 11.48 3.01
N ALA A 195 -34.60 11.98 4.04
CA ALA A 195 -33.95 12.55 5.22
C ALA A 195 -33.12 11.49 5.97
N GLN A 196 -33.62 10.27 6.11
CA GLN A 196 -32.88 9.16 6.71
C GLN A 196 -31.65 8.79 5.87
N ALA A 197 -31.76 8.79 4.56
CA ALA A 197 -30.64 8.53 3.64
C ALA A 197 -29.53 9.59 3.77
N LEU A 198 -29.89 10.85 4.03
CA LEU A 198 -28.92 11.92 4.33
C LEU A 198 -28.13 11.64 5.60
N VAL A 199 -28.79 11.14 6.68
CA VAL A 199 -28.12 10.73 7.91
C VAL A 199 -27.15 9.57 7.64
N ALA A 200 -27.59 8.56 6.87
CA ALA A 200 -26.75 7.43 6.50
C ALA A 200 -25.52 7.88 5.70
N ARG A 201 -25.70 8.80 4.74
CA ARG A 201 -24.58 9.38 3.97
C ARG A 201 -23.60 10.11 4.86
N ALA A 202 -24.07 10.93 5.78
CA ALA A 202 -23.23 11.68 6.72
C ALA A 202 -22.48 10.74 7.69
N SER A 203 -23.14 9.66 8.14
CA SER A 203 -22.49 8.61 8.93
C SER A 203 -21.40 7.88 8.15
N GLY A 204 -21.61 7.63 6.86
CA GLY A 204 -20.58 7.07 5.97
C GLY A 204 -19.35 7.98 5.86
N ALA A 205 -19.53 9.30 5.78
CA ALA A 205 -18.43 10.25 5.78
C ALA A 205 -17.59 10.22 7.08
N ILE A 206 -18.24 10.06 8.24
CA ILE A 206 -17.52 9.86 9.52
C ILE A 206 -16.72 8.56 9.46
N SER A 207 -17.32 7.46 8.99
CA SER A 207 -16.62 6.16 8.90
C SER A 207 -15.40 6.22 7.97
N GLU A 208 -15.47 7.03 6.91
CA GLU A 208 -14.33 7.28 6.03
C GLU A 208 -13.20 7.99 6.77
N VAL A 209 -13.51 9.05 7.50
CA VAL A 209 -12.50 9.80 8.27
C VAL A 209 -11.93 8.95 9.41
N ASP A 210 -12.75 8.14 10.08
CA ASP A 210 -12.29 7.20 11.11
C ASP A 210 -11.29 6.17 10.55
N ALA A 211 -11.49 5.73 9.30
CA ALA A 211 -10.54 4.86 8.64
C ALA A 211 -9.19 5.58 8.42
N TYR A 212 -9.20 6.87 8.02
CA TYR A 212 -7.97 7.66 7.93
C TYR A 212 -7.32 7.89 9.29
N MET A 213 -8.10 8.09 10.35
CA MET A 213 -7.56 8.23 11.70
C MET A 213 -6.86 6.95 12.19
N LYS A 214 -7.40 5.78 11.88
CA LYS A 214 -6.74 4.50 12.20
C LYS A 214 -5.40 4.36 11.47
N GLU A 215 -5.32 4.83 10.23
CA GLU A 215 -4.10 4.85 9.44
C GLU A 215 -3.05 5.88 9.93
N SER A 216 -3.41 6.75 10.88
CA SER A 216 -2.43 7.67 11.53
C SER A 216 -1.58 6.98 12.59
N ALA A 217 -1.98 5.80 13.05
CA ALA A 217 -1.17 4.90 13.88
C ALA A 217 -0.78 3.69 13.03
N LEU A 218 0.44 3.68 12.50
CA LEU A 218 0.89 2.58 11.65
C LEU A 218 1.27 1.37 12.49
N LEU A 219 0.73 0.23 12.08
CA LEU A 219 0.96 -1.07 12.71
C LEU A 219 1.94 -1.91 11.90
N ALA A 220 2.65 -2.80 12.57
CA ALA A 220 3.48 -3.82 11.93
C ALA A 220 2.59 -4.83 11.20
N PRO A 221 2.77 -5.04 9.88
CA PRO A 221 1.99 -6.00 9.10
C PRO A 221 2.41 -7.46 9.33
N SER A 222 3.60 -7.67 9.89
CA SER A 222 4.14 -8.98 10.24
C SER A 222 5.17 -8.84 11.36
N ALA A 223 5.52 -9.95 11.99
CA ALA A 223 6.64 -10.01 12.91
C ALA A 223 7.97 -9.81 12.14
N GLY A 224 8.92 -9.12 12.76
CA GLY A 224 10.25 -8.86 12.17
C GLY A 224 11.10 -7.98 13.07
N THR A 225 12.14 -7.40 12.51
CA THR A 225 13.01 -6.44 13.20
C THR A 225 13.06 -5.14 12.39
N VAL A 226 12.97 -4.01 13.05
CA VAL A 226 13.09 -2.70 12.40
C VAL A 226 14.52 -2.55 11.87
N SER A 227 14.69 -2.51 10.55
CA SER A 227 16.02 -2.40 9.92
C SER A 227 16.46 -0.95 9.75
N GLU A 228 15.54 -0.05 9.43
CA GLU A 228 15.86 1.36 9.16
C GLU A 228 14.62 2.25 9.38
N ILE A 229 14.84 3.44 9.93
CA ILE A 229 13.84 4.48 10.11
C ILE A 229 14.28 5.72 9.33
N PHE A 230 13.49 6.13 8.32
CA PHE A 230 13.88 7.20 7.40
C PHE A 230 13.63 8.61 7.95
N PRO A 231 12.39 8.98 8.40
CA PRO A 231 12.10 10.33 8.84
C PRO A 231 12.46 10.54 10.32
N HIS A 232 12.56 11.79 10.70
CA HIS A 232 12.78 12.18 12.08
C HIS A 232 11.48 12.61 12.77
N LYS A 233 11.46 12.53 14.10
CA LYS A 233 10.34 13.06 14.91
C LYS A 233 10.10 14.54 14.58
N GLY A 234 8.85 14.91 14.33
CA GLY A 234 8.44 16.26 13.93
C GLY A 234 8.54 16.53 12.43
N GLU A 235 9.11 15.64 11.64
CA GLU A 235 9.20 15.76 10.18
C GLU A 235 7.83 15.61 9.53
N LEU A 236 7.59 16.38 8.45
CA LEU A 236 6.38 16.30 7.66
C LEU A 236 6.53 15.22 6.59
N ILE A 237 5.62 14.28 6.57
CA ILE A 237 5.57 13.21 5.58
C ILE A 237 4.35 13.34 4.67
N GLY A 238 4.54 13.01 3.40
CA GLY A 238 3.47 12.91 2.40
C GLY A 238 2.85 11.51 2.33
N THR A 239 1.75 11.40 1.62
CA THR A 239 1.12 10.09 1.32
C THR A 239 2.08 9.21 0.53
N GLY A 240 2.28 7.98 0.97
CA GLY A 240 3.17 6.99 0.37
C GLY A 240 4.65 7.19 0.70
N ALA A 241 5.01 8.18 1.51
CA ALA A 241 6.39 8.35 1.96
C ALA A 241 6.84 7.15 2.80
N PRO A 242 8.03 6.58 2.54
CA PRO A 242 8.59 5.51 3.34
C PRO A 242 8.90 6.04 4.75
N ILE A 243 8.54 5.26 5.76
CA ILE A 243 8.75 5.62 7.16
C ILE A 243 9.80 4.70 7.78
N MET A 244 9.67 3.40 7.59
CA MET A 244 10.65 2.42 8.06
C MET A 244 10.60 1.13 7.26
N ASN A 245 11.66 0.34 7.38
CA ASN A 245 11.71 -1.03 6.87
C ASN A 245 11.66 -2.02 8.06
N ILE A 246 10.92 -3.12 7.86
CA ILE A 246 10.91 -4.26 8.78
C ILE A 246 11.51 -5.45 8.03
N ALA A 247 12.60 -6.01 8.55
CA ALA A 247 13.29 -7.17 8.00
C ALA A 247 12.81 -8.45 8.68
N ASP A 248 12.50 -9.47 7.89
CA ASP A 248 12.23 -10.82 8.38
C ASP A 248 13.50 -11.69 8.32
N TYR A 249 14.25 -11.74 9.40
CA TYR A 249 15.46 -12.55 9.46
C TYR A 249 15.21 -14.07 9.43
N THR A 250 13.96 -14.51 9.52
CA THR A 250 13.61 -15.94 9.37
C THR A 250 13.54 -16.36 7.90
N ALA A 251 13.32 -15.41 7.01
CA ALA A 251 13.22 -15.59 5.55
C ALA A 251 14.53 -15.25 4.83
N THR A 252 15.68 -15.58 5.43
CA THR A 252 17.02 -15.34 4.88
C THR A 252 17.23 -16.08 3.57
N ARG A 253 17.80 -15.42 2.57
CA ARG A 253 18.24 -16.00 1.31
C ARG A 253 19.65 -15.53 0.96
N VAL A 254 20.33 -16.28 0.09
CA VAL A 254 21.66 -15.94 -0.42
C VAL A 254 21.53 -15.77 -1.93
N LEU A 255 21.90 -14.60 -2.44
CA LEU A 255 21.98 -14.34 -3.87
C LEU A 255 23.43 -14.50 -4.32
N CYS A 256 23.63 -15.35 -5.33
CA CYS A 256 24.93 -15.59 -5.95
C CYS A 256 24.82 -15.34 -7.45
N ALA A 257 25.84 -14.74 -8.05
CA ALA A 257 25.98 -14.62 -9.48
C ALA A 257 27.05 -15.60 -9.99
N GLY A 258 26.69 -16.45 -10.92
CA GLY A 258 27.59 -17.44 -11.49
C GLY A 258 27.51 -17.50 -13.00
N ARG A 259 28.66 -17.78 -13.67
CA ARG A 259 28.72 -17.99 -15.11
C ARG A 259 28.13 -19.35 -15.48
N GLU A 260 27.55 -19.43 -16.67
CA GLU A 260 26.87 -20.60 -17.23
C GLU A 260 27.73 -21.88 -17.17
N ASP A 261 29.02 -21.79 -17.50
CA ASP A 261 29.95 -22.91 -17.51
C ASP A 261 30.13 -23.56 -16.13
N LYS A 262 30.05 -22.76 -15.07
CA LYS A 262 30.19 -23.21 -13.68
C LYS A 262 28.90 -23.74 -13.07
N LEU A 263 27.78 -23.37 -13.65
CA LEU A 263 26.45 -23.74 -13.16
C LEU A 263 25.87 -24.97 -13.85
N ALA A 264 26.57 -25.56 -14.82
CA ALA A 264 26.07 -26.66 -15.66
C ALA A 264 25.56 -27.88 -14.88
N LYS A 265 26.12 -28.14 -13.70
CA LYS A 265 25.74 -29.27 -12.82
C LYS A 265 24.66 -28.92 -11.80
N ILE A 266 24.38 -27.62 -11.60
CA ILE A 266 23.45 -27.12 -10.60
C ILE A 266 22.03 -27.10 -11.15
N LYS A 267 21.10 -27.71 -10.42
CA LYS A 267 19.66 -27.75 -10.74
C LYS A 267 18.85 -27.20 -9.60
N HIS A 268 17.60 -26.86 -9.88
CA HIS A 268 16.64 -26.53 -8.84
C HIS A 268 16.58 -27.66 -7.78
N GLY A 269 16.68 -27.30 -6.50
CA GLY A 269 16.73 -28.24 -5.38
C GLY A 269 18.10 -28.82 -5.08
N SER A 270 19.15 -28.51 -5.87
CA SER A 270 20.52 -28.93 -5.54
C SER A 270 20.95 -28.34 -4.20
N LYS A 271 21.66 -29.14 -3.41
CA LYS A 271 22.25 -28.72 -2.13
C LYS A 271 23.69 -28.34 -2.35
N LEU A 272 24.07 -27.15 -1.92
CA LEU A 272 25.41 -26.60 -2.06
C LEU A 272 25.99 -26.30 -0.69
N LYS A 273 27.25 -26.66 -0.48
CA LYS A 273 28.00 -26.24 0.70
C LYS A 273 28.60 -24.87 0.43
N ALA A 274 28.54 -24.02 1.45
CA ALA A 274 29.12 -22.71 1.40
C ALA A 274 29.75 -22.36 2.74
N THR A 275 30.64 -21.39 2.75
CA THR A 275 31.24 -20.85 3.97
C THR A 275 30.89 -19.37 4.14
N VAL A 276 30.76 -18.95 5.39
CA VAL A 276 30.50 -17.54 5.74
C VAL A 276 31.70 -17.01 6.49
N PRO A 277 32.58 -16.23 5.82
CA PRO A 277 33.80 -15.72 6.45
C PRO A 277 33.54 -14.88 7.71
N ALA A 278 32.45 -14.08 7.69
CA ALA A 278 32.07 -13.24 8.84
C ALA A 278 31.69 -14.04 10.09
N LEU A 279 31.38 -15.34 9.95
CA LEU A 279 31.05 -16.24 11.06
C LEU A 279 32.21 -17.22 11.37
N GLY A 280 33.47 -16.86 11.05
CA GLY A 280 34.63 -17.69 11.26
C GLY A 280 34.71 -18.92 10.35
N ASP A 281 34.41 -18.71 9.06
CA ASP A 281 34.35 -19.75 8.02
C ASP A 281 33.41 -20.91 8.34
N LYS A 282 32.32 -20.60 9.02
CA LYS A 282 31.25 -21.56 9.32
C LYS A 282 30.70 -22.16 8.05
N ALA A 283 30.79 -23.48 7.93
CA ALA A 283 30.18 -24.20 6.81
C ALA A 283 28.65 -24.25 6.96
N ILE A 284 27.94 -23.91 5.89
CA ILE A 284 26.47 -23.92 5.81
C ILE A 284 26.03 -24.72 4.60
N GLU A 285 24.86 -25.34 4.68
CA GLU A 285 24.23 -26.01 3.55
C GLU A 285 23.09 -25.13 2.99
N LEU A 286 23.15 -24.87 1.69
CA LEU A 286 22.18 -24.04 0.95
C LEU A 286 21.46 -24.88 -0.09
N SER A 287 20.18 -24.68 -0.27
CA SER A 287 19.36 -25.31 -1.34
C SER A 287 19.04 -24.29 -2.43
N VAL A 288 19.20 -24.67 -3.69
CA VAL A 288 18.86 -23.83 -4.86
C VAL A 288 17.35 -23.73 -5.00
N VAL A 289 16.80 -22.54 -4.78
CA VAL A 289 15.37 -22.28 -4.90
C VAL A 289 15.02 -21.71 -6.27
N LYS A 290 15.89 -20.88 -6.85
CA LYS A 290 15.62 -20.22 -8.12
C LYS A 290 16.90 -19.97 -8.86
N MET A 291 16.83 -20.11 -10.17
CA MET A 291 17.89 -19.74 -11.11
C MET A 291 17.25 -18.82 -12.16
N LYS A 292 17.82 -17.63 -12.35
CA LYS A 292 17.33 -16.61 -13.26
C LYS A 292 18.45 -16.13 -14.16
N ASP A 293 18.21 -16.04 -15.47
CA ASP A 293 19.10 -15.37 -16.41
C ASP A 293 19.12 -13.86 -16.09
N MET A 294 20.28 -13.28 -15.92
CA MET A 294 20.47 -11.85 -15.69
C MET A 294 20.31 -11.00 -16.96
N GLY A 295 20.07 -11.63 -18.12
CA GLY A 295 19.84 -10.97 -19.40
C GLY A 295 21.05 -10.15 -19.89
N SER A 296 20.82 -9.25 -20.84
CA SER A 296 21.87 -8.44 -21.47
C SER A 296 22.56 -7.41 -20.56
N TYR A 297 22.04 -7.17 -19.36
CA TYR A 297 22.66 -6.22 -18.39
C TYR A 297 23.97 -6.73 -17.77
N ALA A 298 24.23 -8.03 -17.83
CA ALA A 298 25.46 -8.65 -17.28
C ALA A 298 26.50 -8.97 -18.36
N THR A 299 26.20 -8.74 -19.64
CA THR A 299 27.18 -8.83 -20.70
C THR A 299 28.02 -7.55 -20.73
N TRP A 300 28.93 -7.42 -19.75
CA TRP A 300 29.89 -6.35 -19.77
C TRP A 300 30.98 -6.66 -20.79
N LYS A 301 31.06 -5.79 -21.85
CA LYS A 301 32.14 -5.71 -22.87
C LYS A 301 32.97 -6.97 -23.06
N ALA A 302 32.87 -7.57 -24.25
CA ALA A 302 33.85 -8.51 -24.74
C ALA A 302 35.26 -7.92 -24.60
N THR A 303 36.00 -8.38 -23.59
CA THR A 303 37.39 -7.98 -23.31
C THR A 303 38.39 -9.03 -23.79
N LYS A 304 37.95 -10.08 -24.50
CA LYS A 304 38.81 -11.17 -24.95
C LYS A 304 38.81 -11.31 -26.47
N PRO A 305 39.96 -11.72 -27.07
CA PRO A 305 40.08 -11.87 -28.49
C PRO A 305 39.25 -13.06 -29.01
N ARG A 306 38.65 -12.86 -30.10
CA ARG A 306 37.94 -13.54 -31.21
C ARG A 306 37.40 -14.98 -31.10
N ASP A 307 37.66 -15.80 -30.07
CA ASP A 307 37.28 -17.24 -30.07
C ASP A 307 36.54 -17.74 -28.80
N GLU A 308 36.23 -16.91 -27.82
CA GLU A 308 35.41 -17.31 -26.68
C GLU A 308 34.01 -16.70 -26.80
N HIS A 309 32.99 -17.55 -26.77
CA HIS A 309 31.59 -17.16 -26.70
C HIS A 309 31.32 -16.38 -25.38
N ASP A 310 30.60 -15.30 -25.45
CA ASP A 310 30.14 -14.55 -24.25
C ASP A 310 29.22 -15.45 -23.43
N LEU A 311 29.76 -16.05 -22.39
CA LEU A 311 29.00 -16.89 -21.47
C LEU A 311 28.06 -16.01 -20.61
N ARG A 312 26.83 -16.44 -20.49
CA ARG A 312 25.80 -15.71 -19.70
C ARG A 312 26.03 -15.90 -18.21
N THR A 313 25.63 -14.88 -17.46
CA THR A 313 25.61 -14.92 -15.99
C THR A 313 24.19 -15.19 -15.50
N PHE A 314 24.07 -16.12 -14.58
CA PHE A 314 22.82 -16.46 -13.93
C PHE A 314 22.87 -16.02 -12.47
N GLU A 315 21.75 -15.53 -11.98
CA GLU A 315 21.50 -15.28 -10.57
C GLU A 315 20.90 -16.53 -9.93
N LEU A 316 21.55 -17.03 -8.90
CA LEU A 316 21.08 -18.12 -8.07
C LEU A 316 20.51 -17.56 -6.78
N THR A 317 19.26 -17.89 -6.50
CA THR A 317 18.66 -17.66 -5.18
C THR A 317 18.77 -18.96 -4.39
N LEU A 318 19.53 -18.93 -3.31
CA LEU A 318 19.77 -20.07 -2.44
C LEU A 318 19.09 -19.81 -1.09
N LYS A 319 18.59 -20.86 -0.46
CA LYS A 319 17.99 -20.78 0.88
C LYS A 319 18.72 -21.71 1.84
N PRO A 320 19.08 -21.25 3.06
CA PRO A 320 19.66 -22.12 4.06
C PRO A 320 18.73 -23.28 4.39
N THR A 321 19.25 -24.50 4.50
CA THR A 321 18.47 -25.69 4.87
C THR A 321 18.12 -25.70 6.36
N THR A 322 18.88 -24.99 7.19
CA THR A 322 18.68 -24.80 8.62
C THR A 322 18.82 -23.34 8.98
N SER A 323 18.08 -22.88 9.99
CA SER A 323 18.27 -21.52 10.51
C SER A 323 19.69 -21.35 11.04
N ILE A 324 20.35 -20.27 10.66
CA ILE A 324 21.73 -19.96 11.02
C ILE A 324 21.72 -18.72 11.89
N GLU A 325 22.00 -18.92 13.17
CA GLU A 325 22.11 -17.82 14.13
C GLU A 325 23.28 -16.91 13.78
N GLY A 326 23.07 -15.61 13.77
CA GLY A 326 24.05 -14.58 13.44
C GLY A 326 24.28 -14.32 11.95
N LEU A 327 23.49 -14.93 11.06
CA LEU A 327 23.55 -14.63 9.62
C LEU A 327 22.79 -13.34 9.34
N LEU A 328 23.51 -12.24 9.10
CA LEU A 328 22.94 -10.91 8.85
C LEU A 328 22.93 -10.58 7.36
N PRO A 329 21.96 -9.75 6.89
CA PRO A 329 21.96 -9.25 5.53
C PRO A 329 23.26 -8.49 5.22
N GLY A 330 23.71 -8.59 3.97
CA GLY A 330 24.98 -8.01 3.54
C GLY A 330 26.21 -8.91 3.77
N MET A 331 26.12 -9.97 4.55
CA MET A 331 27.25 -10.89 4.73
C MET A 331 27.58 -11.64 3.43
N THR A 332 28.87 -11.81 3.18
CA THR A 332 29.36 -12.56 2.04
C THR A 332 29.31 -14.06 2.33
N VAL A 333 28.86 -14.82 1.35
CA VAL A 333 28.83 -16.28 1.35
C VAL A 333 29.70 -16.76 0.19
N VAL A 334 30.59 -17.70 0.45
CA VAL A 334 31.49 -18.29 -0.53
C VAL A 334 31.08 -19.73 -0.81
N LEU A 335 30.72 -20.04 -2.05
CA LEU A 335 30.36 -21.41 -2.44
C LEU A 335 31.62 -22.29 -2.57
N ASP A 336 31.52 -23.54 -2.11
CA ASP A 336 32.60 -24.51 -2.19
C ASP A 336 32.80 -24.99 -3.62
N LYS A 337 34.06 -24.94 -4.10
CA LYS A 337 34.47 -25.30 -5.47
C LYS A 337 34.19 -26.76 -5.84
N GLY A 338 34.20 -27.67 -4.89
CA GLY A 338 34.05 -29.10 -5.14
C GLY A 338 32.66 -29.51 -5.68
N GLN A 339 31.72 -28.56 -5.76
CA GLN A 339 30.31 -28.80 -6.12
C GLN A 339 29.86 -28.04 -7.39
N LEU A 340 30.75 -27.25 -7.98
CA LEU A 340 30.55 -26.44 -9.17
C LEU A 340 30.91 -27.16 -10.49
#